data_f4555bc6002d5bea56ad3961bf8c3792
#
_entry.id   f4555bc6002d5bea56ad3961bf8c3792
#
_cell.length_a   1.000
_cell.length_b   1.000
_cell.length_c   1.000
_cell.angle_alpha   90.00
_cell.angle_beta   90.00
_cell.angle_gamma   90.00
#
_symmetry.space_group_name_H-M   'P 1'
#
loop_
_entity.id
_entity.type
_entity.pdbx_description
1 polymer ?
#
loop_
_entity_poly.entity_id
_entity_poly.type
_entity_poly.pdbx_seq_one_letter_code
_entity_poly.pdbx_strand_id
1 'polypeptide(L)'
;MDTLKPGLKGTAELTVAREHCTSRGGPWVFMTPAMVQFSEQSCHNLVAPLLAAGQHTVGTVVYIKHLAPTPEGMKVRADMELIEVDRRRLKFKVQIFDEMELVGECEHERFVIDVDKAGERLQKKIAAMKR
;
A
#
# COMPACT_ATOMS: atom_id res chain seq x y z
N MET A 1 13.23 15.22 -11.43
CA MET A 1 12.98 14.82 -10.04
C MET A 1 13.84 13.63 -9.70
N ASP A 2 14.76 13.88 -8.86
CA ASP A 2 15.81 12.91 -8.58
C ASP A 2 15.61 12.14 -7.30
N THR A 3 14.52 12.43 -6.58
CA THR A 3 14.28 11.84 -5.28
C THR A 3 13.52 10.52 -5.35
N LEU A 4 12.93 10.19 -6.51
CA LEU A 4 12.26 8.92 -6.71
C LEU A 4 13.27 7.87 -7.14
N LYS A 5 14.03 7.36 -6.17
CA LYS A 5 15.11 6.41 -6.43
C LYS A 5 15.25 5.47 -5.25
N PRO A 6 15.91 4.32 -5.45
CA PRO A 6 16.10 3.35 -4.37
C PRO A 6 16.77 3.98 -3.16
N GLY A 7 16.32 3.56 -1.97
CA GLY A 7 16.79 4.10 -0.71
C GLY A 7 15.83 5.08 -0.06
N LEU A 8 14.80 5.53 -0.77
CA LEU A 8 13.77 6.38 -0.19
C LEU A 8 13.03 5.59 0.88
N LYS A 9 12.90 6.17 2.08
CA LYS A 9 12.28 5.51 3.22
C LYS A 9 11.24 6.41 3.84
N GLY A 10 10.27 5.80 4.52
CA GLY A 10 9.28 6.51 5.27
C GLY A 10 8.57 5.60 6.26
N THR A 11 7.74 6.21 7.08
CA THR A 11 6.92 5.48 8.05
C THR A 11 5.48 5.99 7.97
N ALA A 12 4.55 5.14 8.37
CA ALA A 12 3.14 5.50 8.49
C ALA A 12 2.57 4.79 9.70
N GLU A 13 1.53 5.37 10.30
CA GLU A 13 0.87 4.77 11.45
C GLU A 13 -0.62 4.66 11.21
N LEU A 14 -1.23 3.67 11.86
CA LEU A 14 -2.66 3.45 11.83
C LEU A 14 -3.08 2.94 13.20
N THR A 15 -4.14 3.50 13.77
CA THR A 15 -4.78 2.90 14.94
C THR A 15 -5.81 1.90 14.42
N VAL A 16 -5.68 0.64 14.82
CA VAL A 16 -6.55 -0.44 14.34
C VAL A 16 -7.95 -0.21 14.89
N ALA A 17 -8.89 0.13 14.00
CA ALA A 17 -10.28 0.35 14.33
C ALA A 17 -11.12 -0.88 13.98
N ARG A 18 -12.35 -0.94 14.46
CA ARG A 18 -13.25 -2.06 14.20
C ARG A 18 -13.38 -2.35 12.70
N GLU A 19 -13.40 -1.32 11.86
CA GLU A 19 -13.52 -1.48 10.41
C GLU A 19 -12.31 -2.21 9.80
N HIS A 20 -11.18 -2.22 10.49
CA HIS A 20 -9.96 -2.89 10.05
C HIS A 20 -9.88 -4.32 10.54
N CYS A 21 -10.91 -4.82 11.20
CA CYS A 21 -10.84 -6.04 11.98
C CYS A 21 -11.83 -7.10 11.52
N THR A 22 -11.48 -8.34 11.88
CA THR A 22 -12.37 -9.47 11.79
C THR A 22 -12.37 -10.19 13.13
N SER A 23 -13.39 -11.03 13.36
CA SER A 23 -13.48 -11.84 14.56
C SER A 23 -13.88 -13.25 14.18
N ARG A 24 -13.29 -14.22 14.87
CA ARG A 24 -13.63 -15.63 14.68
C ARG A 24 -14.21 -16.20 15.98
N GLY A 25 -15.04 -15.42 16.66
CA GLY A 25 -15.64 -15.82 17.92
C GLY A 25 -14.87 -15.40 19.14
N GLY A 26 -13.83 -14.60 18.98
CA GLY A 26 -13.01 -14.04 20.05
C GLY A 26 -12.81 -12.56 19.87
N PRO A 27 -11.68 -12.03 20.30
CA PRO A 27 -11.37 -10.62 20.13
C PRO A 27 -11.33 -10.21 18.65
N TRP A 28 -11.58 -8.95 18.40
CA TRP A 28 -11.46 -8.38 17.06
C TRP A 28 -9.99 -8.11 16.77
N VAL A 29 -9.52 -8.56 15.62
CA VAL A 29 -8.11 -8.47 15.25
C VAL A 29 -7.96 -7.88 13.85
N PHE A 30 -6.86 -7.17 13.67
CA PHE A 30 -6.46 -6.57 12.40
C PHE A 30 -6.49 -7.62 11.30
N MET A 31 -7.29 -7.41 10.27
CA MET A 31 -7.45 -8.42 9.23
C MET A 31 -6.47 -8.24 8.09
N THR A 32 -6.14 -9.33 7.42
CA THR A 32 -5.16 -9.32 6.33
C THR A 32 -5.52 -8.33 5.21
N PRO A 33 -6.76 -8.25 4.74
CA PRO A 33 -7.09 -7.24 3.71
C PRO A 33 -6.82 -5.81 4.16
N ALA A 34 -7.05 -5.50 5.45
CA ALA A 34 -6.77 -4.17 5.98
C ALA A 34 -5.26 -3.91 6.04
N MET A 35 -4.47 -4.93 6.36
CA MET A 35 -3.01 -4.83 6.35
C MET A 35 -2.51 -4.56 4.93
N VAL A 36 -3.09 -5.22 3.93
CA VAL A 36 -2.78 -4.96 2.52
C VAL A 36 -3.08 -3.51 2.16
N GLN A 37 -4.26 -3.04 2.50
CA GLN A 37 -4.66 -1.66 2.20
C GLN A 37 -3.73 -0.66 2.87
N PHE A 38 -3.37 -0.90 4.12
CA PHE A 38 -2.44 -0.05 4.87
C PHE A 38 -1.08 0.00 4.19
N SER A 39 -0.58 -1.15 3.74
CA SER A 39 0.71 -1.24 3.03
C SER A 39 0.66 -0.46 1.71
N GLU A 40 -0.41 -0.66 0.93
CA GLU A 40 -0.57 0.03 -0.34
C GLU A 40 -0.66 1.54 -0.17
N GLN A 41 -1.50 1.99 0.77
CA GLN A 41 -1.71 3.40 1.00
C GLN A 41 -0.43 4.08 1.50
N SER A 42 0.31 3.39 2.36
CA SER A 42 1.57 3.90 2.89
C SER A 42 2.61 4.10 1.79
N CYS A 43 2.75 3.14 0.88
CA CYS A 43 3.68 3.25 -0.24
C CYS A 43 3.23 4.32 -1.23
N HIS A 44 1.93 4.39 -1.51
CA HIS A 44 1.38 5.43 -2.38
C HIS A 44 1.73 6.82 -1.83
N ASN A 45 1.47 7.04 -0.55
CA ASN A 45 1.73 8.33 0.08
C ASN A 45 3.21 8.69 0.12
N LEU A 46 4.07 7.69 0.23
CA LEU A 46 5.52 7.93 0.26
C LEU A 46 6.01 8.57 -1.03
N VAL A 47 5.51 8.13 -2.18
CA VAL A 47 6.01 8.59 -3.47
C VAL A 47 5.14 9.67 -4.11
N ALA A 48 3.89 9.84 -3.67
CA ALA A 48 2.97 10.80 -4.28
C ALA A 48 3.54 12.22 -4.40
N PRO A 49 4.19 12.78 -3.36
CA PRO A 49 4.75 14.12 -3.47
C PRO A 49 5.90 14.27 -4.48
N LEU A 50 6.46 13.15 -4.92
CA LEU A 50 7.63 13.14 -5.80
C LEU A 50 7.26 12.93 -7.26
N LEU A 51 5.97 12.73 -7.56
CA LEU A 51 5.51 12.49 -8.92
C LEU A 51 5.32 13.81 -9.65
N ALA A 52 5.43 13.75 -10.97
CA ALA A 52 5.15 14.92 -11.80
C ALA A 52 3.64 15.19 -11.84
N ALA A 53 3.27 16.41 -12.23
CA ALA A 53 1.87 16.77 -12.39
C ALA A 53 1.18 15.81 -13.35
N GLY A 54 -0.02 15.39 -13.04
CA GLY A 54 -0.79 14.46 -13.86
C GLY A 54 -0.39 13.01 -13.73
N GLN A 55 0.56 12.70 -12.83
CA GLN A 55 0.98 11.34 -12.57
C GLN A 55 0.40 10.81 -11.26
N HIS A 56 0.17 9.53 -11.23
CA HIS A 56 -0.31 8.80 -10.06
C HIS A 56 0.34 7.41 -10.05
N THR A 57 0.19 6.67 -8.97
CA THR A 57 0.59 5.27 -8.96
C THR A 57 -0.60 4.37 -8.70
N VAL A 58 -0.54 3.17 -9.28
CA VAL A 58 -1.51 2.11 -9.02
C VAL A 58 -0.75 0.88 -8.53
N GLY A 59 -1.37 0.13 -7.61
CA GLY A 59 -0.77 -1.11 -7.12
C GLY A 59 -0.90 -2.20 -8.15
N THR A 60 0.17 -2.97 -8.33
CA THR A 60 0.21 -4.06 -9.32
C THR A 60 0.55 -5.40 -8.71
N VAL A 61 1.32 -5.42 -7.62
CA VAL A 61 1.71 -6.66 -6.95
C VAL A 61 1.67 -6.44 -5.44
N VAL A 62 1.08 -7.37 -4.73
CA VAL A 62 1.14 -7.40 -3.26
C VAL A 62 1.46 -8.81 -2.84
N TYR A 63 2.59 -8.98 -2.17
CA TYR A 63 2.97 -10.24 -1.56
C TYR A 63 3.08 -9.98 -0.06
N ILE A 64 2.08 -10.42 0.70
CA ILE A 64 1.96 -10.10 2.12
C ILE A 64 2.09 -11.36 2.97
N LYS A 65 2.80 -11.21 4.09
CA LYS A 65 2.83 -12.23 5.13
C LYS A 65 2.29 -11.59 6.38
N HIS A 66 1.20 -12.14 6.90
CA HIS A 66 0.58 -11.69 8.14
C HIS A 66 1.10 -12.61 9.25
N LEU A 67 2.06 -12.12 10.03
CA LEU A 67 2.88 -12.95 10.90
C LEU A 67 2.31 -13.12 12.30
N ALA A 68 1.55 -12.14 12.79
CA ALA A 68 1.00 -12.18 14.14
C ALA A 68 -0.26 -11.32 14.19
N PRO A 69 -1.22 -11.65 15.08
CA PRO A 69 -2.45 -10.88 15.20
C PRO A 69 -2.20 -9.60 16.00
N THR A 70 -2.96 -8.56 15.67
CA THR A 70 -2.97 -7.29 16.41
C THR A 70 -4.39 -7.00 16.84
N PRO A 71 -4.64 -6.76 18.13
CA PRO A 71 -6.00 -6.48 18.58
C PRO A 71 -6.49 -5.08 18.18
N GLU A 72 -7.79 -4.95 18.10
CA GLU A 72 -8.43 -3.65 17.90
C GLU A 72 -7.96 -2.66 18.96
N GLY A 73 -7.70 -1.43 18.54
CA GLY A 73 -7.28 -0.36 19.45
C GLY A 73 -5.78 -0.14 19.51
N MET A 74 -4.99 -1.13 19.06
CA MET A 74 -3.53 -1.01 19.09
C MET A 74 -3.06 -0.27 17.84
N LYS A 75 -1.94 0.44 17.94
CA LYS A 75 -1.34 1.11 16.78
C LYS A 75 -0.45 0.16 16.02
N VAL A 76 -0.46 0.29 14.70
CA VAL A 76 0.51 -0.37 13.82
C VAL A 76 1.31 0.68 13.08
N ARG A 77 2.57 0.37 12.82
CA ARG A 77 3.48 1.23 12.07
C ARG A 77 4.02 0.47 10.87
N ALA A 78 3.96 1.09 9.72
CA ALA A 78 4.60 0.57 8.52
C ALA A 78 5.90 1.30 8.29
N ASP A 79 6.99 0.56 8.13
CA ASP A 79 8.28 1.09 7.71
C ASP A 79 8.43 0.69 6.24
N MET A 80 8.50 1.68 5.36
CA MET A 80 8.56 1.44 3.92
C MET A 80 9.91 1.84 3.38
N GLU A 81 10.36 1.09 2.40
CA GLU A 81 11.55 1.45 1.62
C GLU A 81 11.30 1.18 0.16
N LEU A 82 11.59 2.17 -0.69
CA LEU A 82 11.60 1.99 -2.13
C LEU A 82 12.92 1.32 -2.48
N ILE A 83 12.87 0.06 -2.93
CA ILE A 83 14.08 -0.75 -3.13
C ILE A 83 14.50 -0.87 -4.59
N GLU A 84 13.58 -0.61 -5.51
CA GLU A 84 13.89 -0.73 -6.93
C GLU A 84 13.02 0.23 -7.73
N VAL A 85 13.63 0.90 -8.71
CA VAL A 85 12.93 1.71 -9.70
C VAL A 85 13.37 1.23 -11.07
N ASP A 86 12.42 0.73 -11.87
CA ASP A 86 12.68 0.31 -13.23
C ASP A 86 11.68 1.05 -14.13
N ARG A 87 12.11 2.22 -14.63
CA ARG A 87 11.27 3.11 -15.40
C ARG A 87 10.04 3.53 -14.59
N ARG A 88 8.86 3.02 -14.89
CA ARG A 88 7.62 3.37 -14.18
C ARG A 88 7.25 2.36 -13.10
N ARG A 89 8.01 1.27 -12.97
CA ARG A 89 7.77 0.25 -11.97
C ARG A 89 8.55 0.58 -10.70
N LEU A 90 7.83 0.64 -9.59
CA LEU A 90 8.40 0.93 -8.28
C LEU A 90 8.18 -0.29 -7.40
N LYS A 91 9.25 -0.76 -6.76
CA LYS A 91 9.16 -1.90 -5.86
C LYS A 91 9.51 -1.46 -4.45
N PHE A 92 8.66 -1.84 -3.51
CA PHE A 92 8.78 -1.47 -2.10
C PHE A 92 8.93 -2.70 -1.23
N LYS A 93 9.63 -2.51 -0.13
CA LYS A 93 9.66 -3.44 1.00
C LYS A 93 9.00 -2.75 2.16
N VAL A 94 8.04 -3.43 2.81
CA VAL A 94 7.31 -2.88 3.94
C VAL A 94 7.39 -3.85 5.09
N GLN A 95 7.71 -3.34 6.28
CA GLN A 95 7.61 -4.10 7.52
C GLN A 95 6.58 -3.43 8.39
N ILE A 96 5.69 -4.23 8.99
CA ILE A 96 4.59 -3.71 9.80
C ILE A 96 4.75 -4.24 11.22
N PHE A 97 4.80 -3.31 12.15
CA PHE A 97 4.97 -3.60 13.58
C PHE A 97 3.73 -3.12 14.32
N ASP A 98 3.28 -3.89 15.29
CA ASP A 98 2.37 -3.33 16.27
C ASP A 98 3.18 -2.85 17.47
N GLU A 99 2.52 -2.57 18.58
CA GLU A 99 3.24 -2.01 19.74
C GLU A 99 4.15 -3.02 20.44
N MET A 100 4.10 -4.29 20.01
CA MET A 100 4.82 -5.35 20.71
C MET A 100 5.76 -6.14 19.81
N GLU A 101 5.51 -6.22 18.50
CA GLU A 101 6.25 -7.17 17.64
C GLU A 101 6.04 -6.86 16.16
N LEU A 102 6.85 -7.50 15.33
CA LEU A 102 6.66 -7.49 13.88
C LEU A 102 5.44 -8.36 13.56
N VAL A 103 4.45 -7.77 12.89
CA VAL A 103 3.20 -8.47 12.60
C VAL A 103 2.97 -8.70 11.12
N GLY A 104 3.74 -8.06 10.26
CA GLY A 104 3.58 -8.26 8.83
C GLY A 104 4.80 -7.86 8.04
N GLU A 105 4.94 -8.48 6.87
CA GLU A 105 5.95 -8.12 5.88
C GLU A 105 5.28 -8.10 4.52
N CYS A 106 5.64 -7.12 3.69
CA CYS A 106 5.01 -6.96 2.39
C CYS A 106 6.07 -6.60 1.35
N GLU A 107 6.00 -7.27 0.20
CA GLU A 107 6.66 -6.81 -1.01
C GLU A 107 5.57 -6.26 -1.91
N HIS A 108 5.73 -5.04 -2.36
CA HIS A 108 4.68 -4.33 -3.05
C HIS A 108 5.24 -3.62 -4.27
N GLU A 109 4.54 -3.74 -5.39
CA GLU A 109 4.92 -3.01 -6.58
C GLU A 109 3.80 -2.07 -7.00
N ARG A 110 4.20 -0.90 -7.46
CA ARG A 110 3.29 0.09 -7.98
C ARG A 110 3.81 0.56 -9.34
N PHE A 111 2.92 1.08 -10.15
CA PHE A 111 3.26 1.55 -11.49
C PHE A 111 2.82 2.98 -11.65
N VAL A 112 3.71 3.83 -12.15
CA VAL A 112 3.40 5.25 -12.40
C VAL A 112 2.56 5.34 -13.66
N ILE A 113 1.39 5.97 -13.55
CA ILE A 113 0.49 6.16 -14.68
C ILE A 113 0.30 7.65 -14.95
N ASP A 114 -0.04 7.98 -16.19
CA ASP A 114 -0.55 9.30 -16.53
C ASP A 114 -2.06 9.24 -16.35
N VAL A 115 -2.60 10.12 -15.53
CA VAL A 115 -4.02 10.09 -15.17
C VAL A 115 -4.90 10.20 -16.39
N ASP A 116 -4.55 11.12 -17.31
CA ASP A 116 -5.36 11.34 -18.51
C ASP A 116 -5.40 10.11 -19.41
N LYS A 117 -4.24 9.50 -19.67
CA LYS A 117 -4.16 8.31 -20.52
C LYS A 117 -4.88 7.12 -19.90
N ALA A 118 -4.69 6.94 -18.60
CA ALA A 118 -5.38 5.86 -17.88
C ALA A 118 -6.88 6.06 -17.89
N GLY A 119 -7.33 7.32 -17.74
CA GLY A 119 -8.74 7.66 -17.80
C GLY A 119 -9.35 7.38 -19.16
N GLU A 120 -8.65 7.74 -20.24
CA GLU A 120 -9.12 7.46 -21.61
C GLU A 120 -9.28 5.96 -21.84
N ARG A 121 -8.28 5.19 -21.40
CA ARG A 121 -8.32 3.75 -21.55
C ARG A 121 -9.49 3.15 -20.78
N LEU A 122 -9.73 3.65 -19.57
CA LEU A 122 -10.84 3.20 -18.74
C LEU A 122 -12.17 3.55 -19.35
N GLN A 123 -12.30 4.75 -19.92
CA GLN A 123 -13.55 5.17 -20.59
C GLN A 123 -13.88 4.28 -21.76
N LYS A 124 -12.88 3.86 -22.53
CA LYS A 124 -13.10 2.92 -23.64
C LYS A 124 -13.63 1.58 -23.12
N LYS A 125 -13.09 1.12 -22.01
CA LYS A 125 -13.53 -0.14 -21.39
C LYS A 125 -14.97 0.00 -20.88
N ILE A 126 -15.31 1.13 -20.27
CA ILE A 126 -16.65 1.40 -19.78
C ILE A 126 -17.63 1.43 -20.95
N ALA A 127 -17.26 2.10 -22.04
CA ALA A 127 -18.11 2.16 -23.22
C ALA A 127 -18.35 0.79 -23.83
N ALA A 128 -17.40 -0.12 -23.70
CA ALA A 128 -17.54 -1.48 -24.21
C ALA A 128 -18.44 -2.35 -23.33
N MET A 129 -18.80 -1.89 -22.14
CA MET A 129 -19.70 -2.62 -21.22
C MET A 129 -21.16 -2.50 -21.64
N LYS A 130 -21.46 -2.40 -22.88
CA LYS A 130 -22.85 -2.21 -23.31
C LYS A 130 -23.76 -3.33 -22.91
N ARG A 131 -24.99 -3.00 -22.62
CA ARG A 131 -26.07 -3.94 -22.32
C ARG A 131 -27.09 -3.89 -23.43
#